data_27b423fa74e01145c2d3b5eea87267c2
#
_entry.id   27b423fa74e01145c2d3b5eea87267c2
#
_cell.length_a   1.000
_cell.length_b   1.000
_cell.length_c   1.000
_cell.angle_alpha   90.00
_cell.angle_beta   90.00
_cell.angle_gamma   90.00
#
_symmetry.space_group_name_H-M   'P 1'
#
loop_
_entity.id
_entity.type
_entity.pdbx_description
1 polymer ?
#
loop_
_entity_poly.entity_id
_entity_poly.type
_entity_poly.pdbx_seq_one_letter_code
_entity_poly.pdbx_strand_id
1 'polypeptide(L)'
;MKHILVVDDDSSVLKFLAHALGDYRVSVARDPDEALNVARSISSLDLIVTDYLMPSMTGDELIARLREQRPSLKVLILTGHSVILDVENPPWWVTEAHLAKPMEIEALRGAVAQLIGLP
;
A
#
# COMPACT_ATOMS: atom_id res chain seq x y z
N MET A 1 -4.98 -0.13 18.12
CA MET A 1 -4.89 0.82 16.99
C MET A 1 -4.47 0.08 15.73
N LYS A 2 -5.16 0.29 14.66
CA LYS A 2 -4.84 -0.39 13.41
C LYS A 2 -3.53 0.13 12.83
N HIS A 3 -2.73 -0.77 12.29
CA HIS A 3 -1.37 -0.50 11.83
C HIS A 3 -1.31 -0.62 10.31
N ILE A 4 -0.82 0.44 9.66
CA ILE A 4 -0.67 0.54 8.21
C ILE A 4 0.81 0.68 7.87
N LEU A 5 1.28 -0.10 6.91
CA LEU A 5 2.61 0.08 6.32
C LEU A 5 2.44 0.80 4.98
N VAL A 6 3.08 1.94 4.80
CA VAL A 6 3.07 2.67 3.53
C VAL A 6 4.42 2.57 2.86
N VAL A 7 4.42 2.27 1.56
CA VAL A 7 5.64 2.00 0.77
C VAL A 7 5.61 2.80 -0.52
N ASP A 8 6.59 3.66 -0.71
CA ASP A 8 6.76 4.44 -1.94
C ASP A 8 8.21 4.94 -2.00
N ASP A 9 8.82 4.95 -3.17
CA ASP A 9 10.18 5.45 -3.35
C ASP A 9 10.25 6.98 -3.41
N ASP A 10 9.11 7.66 -3.55
CA ASP A 10 9.02 9.10 -3.51
C ASP A 10 8.75 9.57 -2.08
N SER A 11 9.71 10.29 -1.48
CA SER A 11 9.60 10.78 -0.11
C SER A 11 8.43 11.76 0.09
N SER A 12 8.07 12.53 -0.94
CA SER A 12 6.91 13.43 -0.87
C SER A 12 5.61 12.66 -0.75
N VAL A 13 5.49 11.57 -1.49
CA VAL A 13 4.32 10.69 -1.40
C VAL A 13 4.24 10.03 -0.03
N LEU A 14 5.36 9.54 0.49
CA LEU A 14 5.38 8.97 1.85
C LEU A 14 4.92 9.96 2.91
N LYS A 15 5.37 11.21 2.83
CA LYS A 15 4.95 12.26 3.76
C LYS A 15 3.45 12.53 3.65
N PHE A 16 2.94 12.59 2.43
CA PHE A 16 1.51 12.77 2.19
C PHE A 16 0.70 11.62 2.79
N LEU A 17 1.10 10.37 2.51
CA LEU A 17 0.41 9.19 3.03
C LEU A 17 0.42 9.14 4.55
N ALA A 18 1.58 9.37 5.16
CA ALA A 18 1.71 9.35 6.61
C ALA A 18 0.85 10.43 7.27
N HIS A 19 0.80 11.62 6.68
CA HIS A 19 -0.05 12.71 7.19
C HIS A 19 -1.53 12.38 7.01
N ALA A 20 -1.91 11.94 5.81
CA ALA A 20 -3.31 11.64 5.49
C ALA A 20 -3.89 10.51 6.35
N LEU A 21 -3.06 9.55 6.74
CA LEU A 21 -3.45 8.38 7.51
C LEU A 21 -3.00 8.46 8.97
N GLY A 22 -2.66 9.67 9.45
CA GLY A 22 -2.10 9.87 10.78
C GLY A 22 -3.00 9.50 11.95
N ASP A 23 -4.30 9.27 11.73
CA ASP A 23 -5.21 8.77 12.75
C ASP A 23 -5.06 7.26 12.99
N TYR A 24 -4.37 6.56 12.10
CA TYR A 24 -3.94 5.18 12.28
C TYR A 24 -2.49 5.16 12.76
N ARG A 25 -2.02 3.99 13.18
CA ARG A 25 -0.59 3.78 13.40
C ARG A 25 0.06 3.53 12.04
N VAL A 26 1.03 4.36 11.65
CA VAL A 26 1.65 4.29 10.33
C VAL A 26 3.15 4.03 10.45
N SER A 27 3.62 3.02 9.73
CA SER A 27 5.04 2.78 9.48
C SER A 27 5.33 3.04 8.02
N VAL A 28 6.54 3.52 7.70
CA VAL A 28 6.93 3.89 6.34
C VAL A 28 8.12 3.08 5.86
N ALA A 29 8.16 2.83 4.56
CA ALA A 29 9.30 2.22 3.90
C ALA A 29 9.48 2.84 2.52
N ARG A 30 10.74 3.05 2.09
CA ARG A 30 11.04 3.71 0.82
C ARG A 30 11.28 2.76 -0.33
N ASP A 31 11.40 1.48 -0.04
CA ASP A 31 11.63 0.44 -1.04
C ASP A 31 11.12 -0.91 -0.53
N PRO A 32 11.01 -1.92 -1.42
CA PRO A 32 10.48 -3.22 -1.03
C PRO A 32 11.31 -3.95 0.03
N ASP A 33 12.63 -3.83 -0.01
CA ASP A 33 13.49 -4.50 0.98
C ASP A 33 13.30 -3.89 2.37
N GLU A 34 13.22 -2.55 2.45
CA GLU A 34 12.92 -1.86 3.70
C GLU A 34 11.52 -2.25 4.20
N ALA A 35 10.55 -2.37 3.29
CA ALA A 35 9.19 -2.78 3.65
C ALA A 35 9.16 -4.17 4.27
N LEU A 36 9.90 -5.12 3.70
CA LEU A 36 10.00 -6.48 4.25
C LEU A 36 10.65 -6.46 5.63
N ASN A 37 11.71 -5.67 5.82
CA ASN A 37 12.37 -5.54 7.12
C ASN A 37 11.47 -4.88 8.17
N VAL A 38 10.79 -3.80 7.81
CA VAL A 38 9.85 -3.12 8.72
C VAL A 38 8.71 -4.07 9.11
N ALA A 39 8.15 -4.79 8.15
CA ALA A 39 7.06 -5.72 8.42
C ALA A 39 7.43 -6.81 9.42
N ARG A 40 8.69 -7.26 9.42
CA ARG A 40 9.16 -8.28 10.37
C ARG A 40 9.05 -7.82 11.82
N SER A 41 9.16 -6.52 12.07
CA SER A 41 9.08 -5.96 13.42
C SER A 41 7.63 -5.63 13.84
N ILE A 42 6.67 -5.77 12.95
CA ILE A 42 5.26 -5.48 13.23
C ILE A 42 4.54 -6.79 13.53
N SER A 43 4.03 -6.91 14.77
CA SER A 43 3.33 -8.14 15.18
C SER A 43 1.93 -8.24 14.55
N SER A 44 1.24 -7.12 14.37
CA SER A 44 -0.11 -7.10 13.79
C SER A 44 -0.21 -5.99 12.77
N LEU A 45 -0.11 -6.34 11.51
CA LEU A 45 -0.21 -5.43 10.38
C LEU A 45 -1.58 -5.62 9.71
N ASP A 46 -2.35 -4.53 9.62
CA ASP A 46 -3.72 -4.58 9.09
C ASP A 46 -3.80 -4.28 7.62
N LEU A 47 -2.92 -3.41 7.12
CA LEU A 47 -2.97 -2.93 5.74
C LEU A 47 -1.59 -2.55 5.25
N ILE A 48 -1.30 -2.86 3.99
CA ILE A 48 -0.20 -2.24 3.26
C ILE A 48 -0.76 -1.32 2.16
N VAL A 49 -0.23 -0.11 2.09
CA VAL A 49 -0.48 0.84 1.00
C VAL A 49 0.83 0.97 0.24
N THR A 50 0.89 0.50 -0.99
CA THR A 50 2.15 0.44 -1.73
C THR A 50 2.01 0.97 -3.15
N ASP A 51 3.06 1.66 -3.62
CA ASP A 51 3.22 1.96 -5.04
C ASP A 51 3.36 0.65 -5.82
N TYR A 52 2.92 0.65 -7.08
CA TYR A 52 3.06 -0.50 -7.96
C TYR A 52 4.48 -0.61 -8.53
N LEU A 53 4.98 0.48 -9.13
CA LEU A 53 6.31 0.48 -9.74
C LEU A 53 7.36 1.01 -8.77
N MET A 54 8.29 0.14 -8.41
CA MET A 54 9.41 0.46 -7.52
C MET A 54 10.67 -0.21 -8.06
N PRO A 55 11.87 0.32 -7.74
CA PRO A 55 13.11 -0.39 -8.05
C PRO A 55 13.13 -1.76 -7.40
N SER A 56 13.72 -2.75 -8.04
CA SER A 56 13.94 -4.12 -7.58
C SER A 56 12.73 -5.04 -7.56
N MET A 57 11.52 -4.57 -7.25
CA MET A 57 10.31 -5.41 -7.39
C MET A 57 9.06 -4.53 -7.50
N THR A 58 8.02 -5.09 -8.09
CA THR A 58 6.72 -4.42 -8.20
C THR A 58 5.92 -4.58 -6.92
N GLY A 59 4.87 -3.74 -6.77
CA GLY A 59 4.02 -3.78 -5.57
C GLY A 59 3.33 -5.13 -5.40
N ASP A 60 2.87 -5.74 -6.46
CA ASP A 60 2.22 -7.07 -6.40
C ASP A 60 3.20 -8.17 -5.99
N GLU A 61 4.46 -8.08 -6.39
CA GLU A 61 5.49 -9.01 -5.92
C GLU A 61 5.76 -8.84 -4.42
N LEU A 62 5.84 -7.60 -3.94
CA LEU A 62 5.99 -7.30 -2.52
C LEU A 62 4.83 -7.88 -1.72
N ILE A 63 3.60 -7.67 -2.20
CA ILE A 63 2.39 -8.19 -1.55
C ILE A 63 2.43 -9.71 -1.46
N ALA A 64 2.83 -10.40 -2.54
CA ALA A 64 2.93 -11.85 -2.55
C ALA A 64 3.88 -12.35 -1.45
N ARG A 65 5.02 -11.69 -1.28
CA ARG A 65 5.99 -12.05 -0.23
C ARG A 65 5.45 -11.80 1.17
N LEU A 66 4.77 -10.68 1.39
CA LEU A 66 4.19 -10.38 2.70
C LEU A 66 3.07 -11.34 3.04
N ARG A 67 2.27 -11.75 2.07
CA ARG A 67 1.16 -12.69 2.28
C ARG A 67 1.60 -14.12 2.56
N GLU A 68 2.84 -14.48 2.27
CA GLU A 68 3.37 -15.79 2.67
C GLU A 68 3.26 -16.01 4.19
N GLN A 69 3.47 -14.95 4.97
CA GLN A 69 3.37 -15.00 6.42
C GLN A 69 2.12 -14.32 6.98
N ARG A 70 1.44 -13.53 6.16
CA ARG A 70 0.26 -12.76 6.53
C ARG A 70 -0.84 -12.94 5.47
N PRO A 71 -1.44 -14.15 5.38
CA PRO A 71 -2.39 -14.44 4.28
C PRO A 71 -3.60 -13.54 4.22
N SER A 72 -4.00 -12.95 5.35
CA SER A 72 -5.18 -12.09 5.46
C SER A 72 -4.86 -10.60 5.34
N LEU A 73 -3.62 -10.24 5.00
CA LEU A 73 -3.21 -8.85 4.89
C LEU A 73 -4.06 -8.12 3.83
N LYS A 74 -4.65 -7.00 4.23
CA LYS A 74 -5.37 -6.12 3.31
C LYS A 74 -4.38 -5.26 2.54
N VAL A 75 -4.73 -4.89 1.33
CA VAL A 75 -3.83 -4.25 0.39
C VAL A 75 -4.52 -3.13 -0.35
N LEU A 76 -3.82 -2.01 -0.51
CA LEU A 76 -4.20 -0.91 -1.39
C LEU A 76 -3.01 -0.55 -2.26
N ILE A 77 -3.14 -0.69 -3.57
CA ILE A 77 -2.08 -0.39 -4.52
C ILE A 77 -2.30 1.00 -5.12
N LEU A 78 -1.27 1.83 -5.12
CA LEU A 78 -1.28 3.15 -5.72
C LEU A 78 -0.50 3.12 -7.03
N THR A 79 -1.03 3.71 -8.10
CA THR A 79 -0.34 3.69 -9.37
C THR A 79 -0.61 4.94 -10.21
N GLY A 80 0.43 5.45 -10.86
CA GLY A 80 0.33 6.47 -11.90
C GLY A 80 0.07 5.89 -13.29
N HIS A 81 -0.10 4.58 -13.41
CA HIS A 81 -0.19 3.86 -14.68
C HIS A 81 -1.55 3.20 -14.89
N SER A 82 -2.62 3.77 -14.34
CA SER A 82 -3.94 3.15 -14.35
C SER A 82 -4.48 2.87 -15.77
N VAL A 83 -4.20 3.75 -16.74
CA VAL A 83 -4.66 3.54 -18.12
C VAL A 83 -3.97 2.32 -18.75
N ILE A 84 -2.66 2.19 -18.55
CA ILE A 84 -1.89 1.05 -19.06
C ILE A 84 -2.36 -0.24 -18.39
N LEU A 85 -2.60 -0.22 -17.09
CA LEU A 85 -3.04 -1.38 -16.32
C LEU A 85 -4.46 -1.81 -16.72
N ASP A 86 -5.33 -0.86 -17.04
CA ASP A 86 -6.65 -1.17 -17.56
C ASP A 86 -6.56 -1.96 -18.88
N VAL A 87 -5.63 -1.59 -19.74
CA VAL A 87 -5.41 -2.27 -21.03
C VAL A 87 -4.76 -3.64 -20.83
N GLU A 88 -3.69 -3.71 -20.03
CA GLU A 88 -2.94 -4.94 -19.77
C GLU A 88 -3.73 -5.92 -18.89
N ASN A 89 -4.55 -5.40 -17.99
CA ASN A 89 -5.42 -6.15 -17.11
C ASN A 89 -4.69 -7.29 -16.37
N PRO A 90 -3.64 -6.99 -15.59
CA PRO A 90 -2.96 -8.04 -14.83
C PRO A 90 -3.88 -8.63 -13.76
N PRO A 91 -3.63 -9.87 -13.28
CA PRO A 91 -4.53 -10.53 -12.34
C PRO A 91 -4.87 -9.72 -11.09
N TRP A 92 -3.90 -8.99 -10.52
CA TRP A 92 -4.14 -8.21 -9.31
C TRP A 92 -5.03 -6.98 -9.54
N TRP A 93 -5.14 -6.51 -10.80
CA TRP A 93 -5.91 -5.30 -11.14
C TRP A 93 -7.37 -5.42 -10.75
N VAL A 94 -7.93 -6.62 -10.85
CA VAL A 94 -9.33 -6.86 -10.48
C VAL A 94 -9.50 -7.44 -9.07
N THR A 95 -8.45 -8.05 -8.50
CA THR A 95 -8.55 -8.71 -7.20
C THR A 95 -8.12 -7.82 -6.04
N GLU A 96 -7.25 -6.82 -6.27
CA GLU A 96 -6.75 -5.93 -5.22
C GLU A 96 -7.37 -4.55 -5.35
N ALA A 97 -7.58 -3.88 -4.21
CA ALA A 97 -7.99 -2.49 -4.21
C ALA A 97 -6.85 -1.61 -4.74
N HIS A 98 -7.18 -0.64 -5.56
CA HIS A 98 -6.18 0.29 -6.11
C HIS A 98 -6.74 1.69 -6.28
N LEU A 99 -5.85 2.69 -6.26
CA LEU A 99 -6.15 4.08 -6.54
C LEU A 99 -5.14 4.65 -7.52
N ALA A 100 -5.61 5.51 -8.42
CA ALA A 100 -4.73 6.23 -9.35
C ALA A 100 -4.05 7.40 -8.65
N LYS A 101 -2.78 7.64 -8.98
CA LYS A 101 -2.05 8.84 -8.57
C LYS A 101 -2.24 9.95 -9.62
N PRO A 102 -2.34 11.20 -9.22
CA PRO A 102 -2.49 11.69 -7.84
C PRO A 102 -3.89 11.40 -7.30
N MET A 103 -4.00 11.09 -6.02
CA MET A 103 -5.29 10.90 -5.38
C MET A 103 -5.55 12.02 -4.36
N GLU A 104 -6.82 12.31 -4.12
CA GLU A 104 -7.20 13.22 -3.06
C GLU A 104 -7.20 12.51 -1.71
N ILE A 105 -6.97 13.27 -0.65
CA ILE A 105 -6.90 12.75 0.72
C ILE A 105 -8.18 12.02 1.10
N GLU A 106 -9.33 12.52 0.68
CA GLU A 106 -10.62 11.91 1.00
C GLU A 106 -10.81 10.56 0.29
N ALA A 107 -10.34 10.45 -0.96
CA ALA A 107 -10.37 9.19 -1.69
C ALA A 107 -9.49 8.13 -1.02
N LEU A 108 -8.30 8.53 -0.58
CA LEU A 108 -7.38 7.66 0.14
C LEU A 108 -7.99 7.20 1.47
N ARG A 109 -8.47 8.12 2.28
CA ARG A 109 -9.08 7.81 3.58
C ARG A 109 -10.32 6.91 3.43
N GLY A 110 -11.14 7.16 2.42
CA GLY A 110 -12.31 6.35 2.14
C GLY A 110 -11.96 4.92 1.77
N ALA A 111 -10.97 4.75 0.90
CA ALA A 111 -10.50 3.43 0.48
C ALA A 111 -9.94 2.65 1.68
N VAL A 112 -9.14 3.29 2.52
CA VAL A 112 -8.58 2.66 3.73
C VAL A 112 -9.68 2.26 4.70
N ALA A 113 -10.64 3.15 4.94
CA ALA A 113 -11.76 2.85 5.85
C ALA A 113 -12.63 1.69 5.35
N GLN A 114 -12.80 1.55 4.05
CA GLN A 114 -13.50 0.40 3.47
C GLN A 114 -12.75 -0.91 3.69
N LEU A 115 -11.44 -0.86 3.65
CA LEU A 115 -10.61 -2.07 3.77
C LEU A 115 -10.45 -2.53 5.22
N ILE A 116 -10.21 -1.61 6.14
CA ILE A 116 -9.88 -1.95 7.54
C ILE A 116 -10.74 -1.24 8.59
N GLY A 117 -11.70 -0.43 8.17
CA GLY A 117 -12.55 0.32 9.09
C GLY A 117 -11.91 1.63 9.54
N LEU A 118 -12.67 2.40 10.32
CA LEU A 118 -12.20 3.69 10.85
C LEU A 118 -11.10 3.50 11.89
N PRO A 119 -10.24 4.51 12.05
CA PRO A 119 -9.14 4.43 13.01
C PRO A 119 -9.57 4.30 14.46
#